data_9e93277d8d839b8b3dd7136d86143d82
#
_entry.id   9e93277d8d839b8b3dd7136d86143d82
#
_cell.length_a   1.000
_cell.length_b   1.000
_cell.length_c   1.000
_cell.angle_alpha   90.00
_cell.angle_beta   90.00
_cell.angle_gamma   90.00
#
_symmetry.space_group_name_H-M   'P 1'
#
loop_
_entity.id
_entity.type
_entity.pdbx_description
1 polymer ?
#
loop_
_entity_poly.entity_id
_entity_poly.type
_entity_poly.pdbx_seq_one_letter_code
_entity_poly.pdbx_strand_id
1 'polypeptide(L)'
;VAGVGTGGTITGTGRYLKEQNPNIKIMGIDTYGSIFKKYKETGIFDKNEIYPYVTEGIGEDFLPQNVDFNIIDLFEKVTDKDAAVMTRRIVQEEGIWVGNSSGAAIQGILQLGHHFTKDDVVVVVFVDHGIRYTGKMFNNEWMMKMGYLDKSGITAADLVGNKQGNLITVEGTTTVG
;
A
#
# COMPACT_ATOMS: atom_id res chain seq x y z
N VAL A 1 -2.90 14.15 -2.03
CA VAL A 1 -2.95 12.71 -2.35
C VAL A 1 -3.92 12.00 -1.42
N ALA A 2 -4.75 11.12 -1.94
CA ALA A 2 -5.65 10.28 -1.13
C ALA A 2 -5.93 8.95 -1.82
N GLY A 3 -6.17 7.91 -1.02
CA GLY A 3 -6.75 6.66 -1.50
C GLY A 3 -8.18 6.89 -1.99
N VAL A 4 -8.58 6.19 -3.05
CA VAL A 4 -9.89 6.37 -3.69
C VAL A 4 -10.71 5.09 -3.56
N GLY A 5 -11.79 5.15 -2.80
CA GLY A 5 -12.85 4.17 -2.77
C GLY A 5 -14.11 4.77 -3.39
N THR A 6 -15.18 4.98 -2.60
CA THR A 6 -16.42 5.58 -3.11
C THR A 6 -16.33 7.03 -3.58
N GLY A 7 -15.19 7.69 -3.41
CA GLY A 7 -14.87 9.00 -4.00
C GLY A 7 -15.22 10.21 -3.17
N GLY A 8 -15.92 10.07 -2.04
CA GLY A 8 -16.37 11.21 -1.24
C GLY A 8 -15.23 12.11 -0.76
N THR A 9 -14.18 11.51 -0.21
CA THR A 9 -13.02 12.25 0.31
C THR A 9 -12.28 13.01 -0.79
N ILE A 10 -11.85 12.31 -1.83
CA ILE A 10 -11.00 12.92 -2.86
C ILE A 10 -11.77 13.92 -3.72
N THR A 11 -13.02 13.63 -4.08
CA THR A 11 -13.84 14.53 -4.88
C THR A 11 -14.21 15.80 -4.10
N GLY A 12 -14.71 15.65 -2.86
CA GLY A 12 -15.09 16.79 -2.05
C GLY A 12 -13.90 17.70 -1.74
N THR A 13 -12.81 17.14 -1.25
CA THR A 13 -11.59 17.87 -0.93
C THR A 13 -10.97 18.47 -2.20
N GLY A 14 -10.85 17.69 -3.26
CA GLY A 14 -10.24 18.10 -4.50
C GLY A 14 -11.00 19.24 -5.19
N ARG A 15 -12.33 19.19 -5.17
CA ARG A 15 -13.18 20.27 -5.68
C ARG A 15 -12.92 21.56 -4.94
N TYR A 16 -13.03 21.54 -3.62
CA TYR A 16 -12.79 22.71 -2.79
C TYR A 16 -11.38 23.29 -3.00
N LEU A 17 -10.36 22.46 -2.99
CA LEU A 17 -8.98 22.91 -3.17
C LEU A 17 -8.75 23.56 -4.54
N LYS A 18 -9.29 22.97 -5.61
CA LYS A 18 -9.19 23.55 -6.97
C LYS A 18 -10.00 24.82 -7.14
N GLU A 19 -11.10 24.99 -6.41
CA GLU A 19 -11.84 26.27 -6.34
C GLU A 19 -10.98 27.38 -5.71
N GLN A 20 -10.17 27.04 -4.69
CA GLN A 20 -9.26 28.00 -4.05
C GLN A 20 -7.99 28.26 -4.88
N ASN A 21 -7.45 27.21 -5.50
CA ASN A 21 -6.27 27.28 -6.35
C ASN A 21 -6.33 26.20 -7.44
N PRO A 22 -6.66 26.58 -8.69
CA PRO A 22 -6.81 25.63 -9.80
C PRO A 22 -5.51 24.89 -10.18
N ASN A 23 -4.35 25.36 -9.71
CA ASN A 23 -3.06 24.72 -9.97
C ASN A 23 -2.76 23.54 -9.05
N ILE A 24 -3.53 23.36 -7.98
CA ILE A 24 -3.37 22.22 -7.09
C ILE A 24 -3.60 20.91 -7.85
N LYS A 25 -2.68 19.98 -7.70
CA LYS A 25 -2.77 18.63 -8.28
C LYS A 25 -3.43 17.68 -7.29
N ILE A 26 -4.42 16.95 -7.77
CA ILE A 26 -5.16 15.94 -7.01
C ILE A 26 -4.75 14.56 -7.55
N MET A 27 -4.15 13.75 -6.69
CA MET A 27 -3.65 12.44 -7.05
C MET A 27 -4.40 11.36 -6.28
N GLY A 28 -5.02 10.44 -7.03
CA GLY A 28 -5.75 9.29 -6.49
C GLY A 28 -4.84 8.08 -6.37
N ILE A 29 -4.91 7.40 -5.22
CA ILE A 29 -4.24 6.11 -5.05
C ILE A 29 -5.27 5.01 -5.17
N ASP A 30 -4.97 4.09 -6.06
CA ASP A 30 -5.75 2.92 -6.46
C ASP A 30 -5.01 1.63 -6.08
N THR A 31 -5.68 0.50 -6.19
CA THR A 31 -5.06 -0.80 -5.97
C THR A 31 -5.17 -1.68 -7.22
N TYR A 32 -4.29 -2.65 -7.33
CA TYR A 32 -4.45 -3.68 -8.34
C TYR A 32 -5.69 -4.52 -8.03
N GLY A 33 -6.50 -4.81 -9.05
CA GLY A 33 -7.83 -5.40 -8.91
C GLY A 33 -8.97 -4.38 -8.99
N SER A 34 -8.65 -3.07 -9.03
CA SER A 34 -9.58 -1.96 -9.22
C SER A 34 -9.49 -1.39 -10.64
N ILE A 35 -10.55 -0.73 -11.06
CA ILE A 35 -10.69 -0.18 -12.43
C ILE A 35 -10.28 1.29 -12.57
N PHE A 36 -10.06 2.03 -11.49
CA PHE A 36 -10.00 3.50 -11.53
C PHE A 36 -8.88 4.05 -12.40
N LYS A 37 -7.64 3.56 -12.22
CA LYS A 37 -6.51 4.05 -13.02
C LYS A 37 -6.76 3.83 -14.51
N LYS A 38 -7.14 2.62 -14.90
CA LYS A 38 -7.44 2.28 -16.30
C LYS A 38 -8.55 3.14 -16.86
N TYR A 39 -9.62 3.32 -16.10
CA TYR A 39 -10.74 4.16 -16.52
C TYR A 39 -10.34 5.63 -16.68
N LYS A 40 -9.57 6.19 -15.72
CA LYS A 40 -9.08 7.57 -15.83
C LYS A 40 -8.22 7.79 -17.08
N GLU A 41 -7.35 6.83 -17.40
CA GLU A 41 -6.40 6.94 -18.52
C GLU A 41 -7.06 6.74 -19.89
N THR A 42 -8.09 5.88 -19.97
CA THR A 42 -8.63 5.42 -21.24
C THR A 42 -10.10 5.72 -21.46
N GLY A 43 -10.84 6.04 -20.42
CA GLY A 43 -12.31 6.14 -20.42
C GLY A 43 -13.03 4.80 -20.57
N ILE A 44 -12.29 3.67 -20.55
CA ILE A 44 -12.84 2.33 -20.78
C ILE A 44 -13.01 1.62 -19.44
N PHE A 45 -14.22 1.12 -19.20
CA PHE A 45 -14.49 0.20 -18.09
C PHE A 45 -14.01 -1.21 -18.49
N ASP A 46 -12.83 -1.60 -18.01
CA ASP A 46 -12.23 -2.89 -18.36
C ASP A 46 -12.42 -3.90 -17.22
N LYS A 47 -13.29 -4.89 -17.47
CA LYS A 47 -13.56 -5.97 -16.51
C LYS A 47 -12.36 -6.86 -16.21
N ASN A 48 -11.34 -6.88 -17.09
CA ASN A 48 -10.13 -7.67 -16.87
C ASN A 48 -9.24 -7.08 -15.78
N GLU A 49 -9.45 -5.81 -15.40
CA GLU A 49 -8.78 -5.20 -14.25
C GLU A 49 -9.33 -5.70 -12.90
N ILE A 50 -10.52 -6.34 -12.89
CA ILE A 50 -11.24 -6.72 -11.68
C ILE A 50 -10.81 -8.08 -11.19
N TYR A 51 -10.19 -8.12 -10.02
CA TYR A 51 -9.86 -9.35 -9.29
C TYR A 51 -9.70 -9.04 -7.79
N PRO A 52 -9.78 -10.06 -6.91
CA PRO A 52 -9.67 -9.86 -5.46
C PRO A 52 -8.36 -9.22 -5.03
N TYR A 53 -8.42 -8.31 -4.09
CA TYR A 53 -7.28 -7.67 -3.42
C TYR A 53 -7.55 -7.54 -1.92
N VAL A 54 -6.52 -7.19 -1.16
CA VAL A 54 -6.52 -7.19 0.31
C VAL A 54 -6.67 -5.78 0.90
N THR A 55 -6.20 -4.77 0.19
CA THR A 55 -6.21 -3.38 0.66
C THR A 55 -7.64 -2.88 0.81
N GLU A 56 -8.03 -2.52 2.04
CA GLU A 56 -9.39 -2.08 2.38
C GLU A 56 -9.55 -0.57 2.17
N GLY A 57 -10.75 -0.17 1.72
CA GLY A 57 -11.17 1.23 1.65
C GLY A 57 -10.71 2.00 0.43
N ILE A 58 -9.98 1.37 -0.48
CA ILE A 58 -9.60 1.93 -1.78
C ILE A 58 -9.83 0.90 -2.89
N GLY A 59 -10.01 1.39 -4.11
CA GLY A 59 -10.34 0.56 -5.27
C GLY A 59 -11.82 0.17 -5.30
N GLU A 60 -12.34 -0.05 -6.50
CA GLU A 60 -13.70 -0.55 -6.74
C GLU A 60 -13.72 -1.37 -8.05
N ASP A 61 -14.72 -2.23 -8.16
CA ASP A 61 -15.06 -3.01 -9.36
C ASP A 61 -16.22 -2.39 -10.17
N PHE A 62 -16.64 -1.19 -9.81
CA PHE A 62 -17.64 -0.37 -10.48
C PHE A 62 -17.24 1.11 -10.45
N LEU A 63 -18.00 1.98 -11.12
CA LEU A 63 -17.77 3.42 -11.11
C LEU A 63 -18.72 4.10 -10.11
N PRO A 64 -18.25 4.46 -8.91
CA PRO A 64 -19.07 5.17 -7.94
C PRO A 64 -19.45 6.55 -8.47
N GLN A 65 -20.71 6.95 -8.29
CA GLN A 65 -21.21 8.26 -8.76
C GLN A 65 -20.50 9.46 -8.10
N ASN A 66 -19.95 9.26 -6.90
CA ASN A 66 -19.24 10.33 -6.18
C ASN A 66 -17.79 10.52 -6.63
N VAL A 67 -17.24 9.64 -7.47
CA VAL A 67 -15.90 9.84 -8.03
C VAL A 67 -15.97 10.76 -9.22
N ASP A 68 -15.49 11.98 -9.06
CA ASP A 68 -15.34 12.92 -10.17
C ASP A 68 -13.94 12.79 -10.79
N PHE A 69 -13.85 11.99 -11.83
CA PHE A 69 -12.59 11.75 -12.55
C PHE A 69 -12.00 13.01 -13.20
N ASN A 70 -12.78 14.07 -13.39
CA ASN A 70 -12.27 15.33 -13.97
C ASN A 70 -11.44 16.13 -12.96
N ILE A 71 -11.73 15.97 -11.66
CA ILE A 71 -10.99 16.66 -10.59
C ILE A 71 -9.66 15.98 -10.30
N ILE A 72 -9.61 14.66 -10.43
CA ILE A 72 -8.42 13.85 -10.15
C ILE A 72 -7.48 13.95 -11.34
N ASP A 73 -6.29 14.51 -11.15
CA ASP A 73 -5.34 14.73 -12.24
C ASP A 73 -4.73 13.40 -12.71
N LEU A 74 -4.37 12.50 -11.77
CA LEU A 74 -3.84 11.18 -12.10
C LEU A 74 -4.17 10.15 -11.02
N PHE A 75 -4.05 8.88 -11.38
CA PHE A 75 -4.11 7.74 -10.47
C PHE A 75 -2.80 6.97 -10.49
N GLU A 76 -2.43 6.43 -9.32
CA GLU A 76 -1.37 5.44 -9.20
C GLU A 76 -1.85 4.18 -8.51
N LYS A 77 -1.46 3.00 -9.03
CA LYS A 77 -1.79 1.71 -8.41
C LYS A 77 -0.67 1.25 -7.50
N VAL A 78 -1.06 0.72 -6.35
CA VAL A 78 -0.15 0.14 -5.37
C VAL A 78 -0.53 -1.32 -5.14
N THR A 79 0.46 -2.20 -5.03
CA THR A 79 0.21 -3.61 -4.71
C THR A 79 -0.17 -3.77 -3.24
N ASP A 80 -0.92 -4.82 -2.92
CA ASP A 80 -1.27 -5.16 -1.53
C ASP A 80 -0.04 -5.36 -0.64
N LYS A 81 1.01 -6.00 -1.19
CA LYS A 81 2.28 -6.20 -0.49
C LYS A 81 2.93 -4.87 -0.14
N ASP A 82 3.09 -3.99 -1.12
CA ASP A 82 3.76 -2.71 -0.92
C ASP A 82 2.98 -1.82 0.04
N ALA A 83 1.64 -1.80 -0.06
CA ALA A 83 0.77 -1.11 0.89
C ALA A 83 0.96 -1.63 2.33
N ALA A 84 0.95 -2.95 2.53
CA ALA A 84 1.11 -3.56 3.84
C ALA A 84 2.50 -3.32 4.44
N VAL A 85 3.56 -3.43 3.65
CA VAL A 85 4.94 -3.16 4.09
C VAL A 85 5.10 -1.68 4.44
N MET A 86 4.60 -0.78 3.60
CA MET A 86 4.67 0.67 3.84
C MET A 86 3.88 1.08 5.09
N THR A 87 2.72 0.46 5.35
CA THR A 87 1.94 0.69 6.58
C THR A 87 2.80 0.46 7.83
N ARG A 88 3.59 -0.62 7.84
CA ARG A 88 4.51 -0.93 8.96
C ARG A 88 5.67 0.06 9.05
N ARG A 89 6.23 0.47 7.90
CA ARG A 89 7.31 1.45 7.83
C ARG A 89 6.91 2.79 8.41
N ILE A 90 5.71 3.29 8.11
CA ILE A 90 5.21 4.55 8.67
C ILE A 90 5.18 4.49 10.20
N VAL A 91 4.73 3.36 10.77
CA VAL A 91 4.73 3.19 12.24
C VAL A 91 6.16 3.19 12.80
N GLN A 92 7.08 2.49 12.15
CA GLN A 92 8.45 2.34 12.62
C GLN A 92 9.28 3.61 12.46
N GLU A 93 9.11 4.32 11.37
CA GLU A 93 9.93 5.47 11.00
C GLU A 93 9.34 6.80 11.54
N GLU A 94 8.00 6.92 11.59
CA GLU A 94 7.32 8.18 11.92
C GLU A 94 6.51 8.11 13.24
N GLY A 95 6.33 6.92 13.81
CA GLY A 95 5.53 6.74 15.03
C GLY A 95 4.02 6.95 14.84
N ILE A 96 3.52 6.98 13.60
CA ILE A 96 2.12 7.21 13.27
C ILE A 96 1.44 5.87 12.97
N TRP A 97 0.51 5.45 13.83
CA TRP A 97 -0.17 4.17 13.67
C TRP A 97 -1.36 4.27 12.72
N VAL A 98 -1.10 4.15 11.43
CA VAL A 98 -2.05 4.28 10.33
C VAL A 98 -2.61 2.94 9.85
N GLY A 99 -3.74 2.97 9.12
CA GLY A 99 -4.30 1.83 8.42
C GLY A 99 -3.66 1.56 7.06
N ASN A 100 -4.07 0.46 6.43
CA ASN A 100 -3.43 -0.07 5.21
C ASN A 100 -3.55 0.87 3.99
N SER A 101 -4.69 1.51 3.81
CA SER A 101 -4.89 2.47 2.71
C SER A 101 -4.00 3.71 2.84
N SER A 102 -3.61 4.08 4.08
CA SER A 102 -2.64 5.15 4.31
C SER A 102 -1.22 4.71 3.90
N GLY A 103 -0.87 3.43 4.15
CA GLY A 103 0.36 2.83 3.63
C GLY A 103 0.37 2.84 2.10
N ALA A 104 -0.74 2.46 1.46
CA ALA A 104 -0.88 2.57 0.02
C ALA A 104 -0.70 4.02 -0.47
N ALA A 105 -1.27 5.00 0.24
CA ALA A 105 -1.15 6.41 -0.14
C ALA A 105 0.31 6.89 -0.12
N ILE A 106 1.08 6.57 0.90
CA ILE A 106 2.51 6.92 0.97
C ILE A 106 3.31 6.15 -0.08
N GLN A 107 3.06 4.87 -0.27
CA GLN A 107 3.73 4.09 -1.31
C GLN A 107 3.47 4.67 -2.71
N GLY A 108 2.23 5.05 -3.00
CA GLY A 108 1.90 5.71 -4.26
C GLY A 108 2.61 7.05 -4.46
N ILE A 109 2.80 7.85 -3.39
CA ILE A 109 3.61 9.08 -3.44
C ILE A 109 5.04 8.75 -3.83
N LEU A 110 5.64 7.70 -3.25
CA LEU A 110 7.02 7.31 -3.58
C LEU A 110 7.13 6.85 -5.04
N GLN A 111 6.16 6.10 -5.56
CA GLN A 111 6.11 5.70 -6.96
C GLN A 111 5.98 6.91 -7.91
N LEU A 112 5.24 7.93 -7.48
CA LEU A 112 5.06 9.18 -8.20
C LEU A 112 6.18 10.20 -7.98
N GLY A 113 7.25 9.83 -7.30
CA GLY A 113 8.34 10.73 -6.92
C GLY A 113 8.92 11.55 -8.07
N HIS A 114 8.88 11.02 -9.31
CA HIS A 114 9.33 11.72 -10.52
C HIS A 114 8.43 12.90 -10.93
N HIS A 115 7.23 13.03 -10.35
CA HIS A 115 6.34 14.18 -10.54
C HIS A 115 6.62 15.32 -9.58
N PHE A 116 7.46 15.12 -8.57
CA PHE A 116 7.70 16.09 -7.50
C PHE A 116 9.11 16.65 -7.54
N THR A 117 9.23 17.88 -7.11
CA THR A 117 10.50 18.57 -6.87
C THR A 117 10.67 18.81 -5.36
N LYS A 118 11.86 19.24 -4.94
CA LYS A 118 12.13 19.58 -3.54
C LYS A 118 11.32 20.78 -3.02
N ASP A 119 10.75 21.56 -3.93
CA ASP A 119 10.00 22.78 -3.59
C ASP A 119 8.49 22.51 -3.51
N ASP A 120 8.05 21.29 -3.84
CA ASP A 120 6.64 20.89 -3.78
C ASP A 120 6.24 20.48 -2.36
N VAL A 121 5.03 20.87 -1.96
CA VAL A 121 4.40 20.42 -0.72
C VAL A 121 3.37 19.36 -1.05
N VAL A 122 3.60 18.13 -0.60
CA VAL A 122 2.71 17.00 -0.82
C VAL A 122 1.92 16.72 0.45
N VAL A 123 0.60 16.88 0.40
CA VAL A 123 -0.30 16.58 1.51
C VAL A 123 -0.98 15.24 1.24
N VAL A 124 -0.95 14.34 2.22
CA VAL A 124 -1.61 13.03 2.16
C VAL A 124 -2.65 12.90 3.25
N VAL A 125 -3.77 12.24 2.94
CA VAL A 125 -4.83 11.97 3.90
C VAL A 125 -4.67 10.58 4.48
N PHE A 126 -4.51 10.48 5.80
CA PHE A 126 -4.58 9.23 6.57
C PHE A 126 -6.00 9.06 7.11
N VAL A 127 -6.71 8.08 6.60
CA VAL A 127 -8.17 7.98 6.78
C VAL A 127 -8.58 7.15 7.99
N ASP A 128 -7.72 6.24 8.47
CA ASP A 128 -8.04 5.38 9.60
C ASP A 128 -6.81 4.97 10.42
N HIS A 129 -7.08 4.36 11.55
CA HIS A 129 -6.08 3.98 12.55
C HIS A 129 -5.69 2.51 12.41
N GLY A 130 -4.41 2.21 12.61
CA GLY A 130 -3.82 0.88 12.47
C GLY A 130 -4.38 -0.20 13.40
N ILE A 131 -5.07 0.17 14.47
CA ILE A 131 -5.68 -0.77 15.42
C ILE A 131 -6.63 -1.78 14.73
N ARG A 132 -7.26 -1.38 13.62
CA ARG A 132 -8.15 -2.24 12.83
C ARG A 132 -7.42 -3.40 12.15
N TYR A 133 -6.10 -3.30 12.05
CA TYR A 133 -5.24 -4.19 11.26
C TYR A 133 -4.23 -4.99 12.10
N THR A 134 -4.42 -5.05 13.42
CA THR A 134 -3.54 -5.79 14.33
C THR A 134 -3.47 -7.29 14.01
N GLY A 135 -4.55 -7.87 13.49
CA GLY A 135 -4.59 -9.27 13.03
C GLY A 135 -4.14 -9.48 11.58
N LYS A 136 -3.77 -8.40 10.86
CA LYS A 136 -3.36 -8.41 9.45
C LYS A 136 -1.94 -7.84 9.29
N MET A 137 -1.80 -6.63 8.77
CA MET A 137 -0.50 -6.00 8.46
C MET A 137 0.45 -5.93 9.66
N PHE A 138 -0.07 -5.84 10.88
CA PHE A 138 0.74 -5.80 12.10
C PHE A 138 0.99 -7.16 12.74
N ASN A 139 0.50 -8.25 12.14
CA ASN A 139 0.77 -9.62 12.56
C ASN A 139 1.79 -10.29 11.61
N ASN A 140 2.93 -10.74 12.16
CA ASN A 140 3.99 -11.34 11.35
C ASN A 140 3.54 -12.65 10.69
N GLU A 141 2.78 -13.49 11.39
CA GLU A 141 2.30 -14.76 10.84
C GLU A 141 1.38 -14.52 9.64
N TRP A 142 0.49 -13.54 9.76
CA TRP A 142 -0.38 -13.14 8.66
C TRP A 142 0.43 -12.61 7.47
N MET A 143 1.41 -11.73 7.71
CA MET A 143 2.28 -11.17 6.67
C MET A 143 3.09 -12.27 5.95
N MET A 144 3.61 -13.25 6.69
CA MET A 144 4.31 -14.41 6.13
C MET A 144 3.37 -15.32 5.34
N LYS A 145 2.15 -15.54 5.84
CA LYS A 145 1.12 -16.34 5.13
C LYS A 145 0.72 -15.70 3.80
N MET A 146 0.66 -14.37 3.75
CA MET A 146 0.37 -13.61 2.52
C MET A 146 1.58 -13.50 1.58
N GLY A 147 2.78 -13.94 2.00
CA GLY A 147 4.01 -13.78 1.22
C GLY A 147 4.53 -12.34 1.20
N TYR A 148 4.14 -11.51 2.16
CA TYR A 148 4.57 -10.11 2.27
C TYR A 148 5.81 -9.92 3.14
N LEU A 149 6.12 -10.90 3.98
CA LEU A 149 7.40 -11.03 4.69
C LEU A 149 8.02 -12.37 4.35
N ASP A 150 9.32 -12.38 4.17
CA ASP A 150 10.08 -13.61 4.10
C ASP A 150 9.99 -14.33 5.47
N LYS A 151 9.96 -15.64 5.44
CA LYS A 151 10.07 -16.42 6.66
C LYS A 151 11.43 -16.09 7.27
N SER A 152 11.45 -15.24 8.29
CA SER A 152 12.65 -14.96 9.06
C SER A 152 12.98 -16.19 9.88
N GLY A 153 13.87 -16.98 9.39
CA GLY A 153 14.44 -18.11 10.07
C GLY A 153 15.45 -18.73 9.14
N ILE A 154 16.70 -18.79 9.56
CA ILE A 154 17.67 -19.71 8.98
C ILE A 154 17.01 -21.09 9.04
N THR A 155 16.56 -21.61 7.90
CA THR A 155 16.02 -22.95 7.84
C THR A 155 17.13 -23.98 8.07
N ALA A 156 16.79 -25.19 8.49
CA ALA A 156 17.77 -26.29 8.56
C ALA A 156 18.49 -26.48 7.20
N ALA A 157 17.79 -26.23 6.07
CA ALA A 157 18.36 -26.26 4.73
C ALA A 157 19.41 -25.16 4.51
N ASP A 158 19.20 -23.94 5.02
CA ASP A 158 20.16 -22.85 4.93
C ASP A 158 21.42 -23.14 5.77
N LEU A 159 21.25 -23.76 6.94
CA LEU A 159 22.37 -24.20 7.78
C LEU A 159 23.17 -25.33 7.13
N VAL A 160 22.50 -26.27 6.49
CA VAL A 160 23.14 -27.40 5.79
C VAL A 160 23.80 -26.94 4.49
N GLY A 161 23.16 -26.09 3.70
CA GLY A 161 23.71 -25.54 2.45
C GLY A 161 25.00 -24.76 2.63
N ASN A 162 25.14 -24.05 3.74
CA ASN A 162 26.33 -23.25 4.04
C ASN A 162 27.54 -24.07 4.57
N LYS A 163 27.39 -25.38 4.84
CA LYS A 163 28.45 -26.20 5.45
C LYS A 163 29.07 -27.24 4.51
N GLN A 164 28.89 -27.12 3.21
CA GLN A 164 29.55 -27.99 2.20
C GLN A 164 29.51 -29.50 2.57
N GLY A 165 28.40 -29.99 3.10
CA GLY A 165 28.21 -31.42 3.41
C GLY A 165 28.79 -31.91 4.74
N ASN A 166 29.40 -31.07 5.56
CA ASN A 166 29.88 -31.47 6.88
C ASN A 166 28.74 -31.35 7.91
N LEU A 167 28.18 -32.49 8.29
CA LEU A 167 27.21 -32.57 9.38
C LEU A 167 27.93 -32.41 10.72
N ILE A 168 27.66 -31.36 11.46
CA ILE A 168 28.12 -31.20 12.84
C ILE A 168 27.00 -31.71 13.74
N THR A 169 27.25 -32.84 14.37
CA THR A 169 26.37 -33.39 15.45
C THR A 169 26.90 -32.98 16.80
N VAL A 170 26.00 -32.54 17.67
CA VAL A 170 26.31 -32.31 19.10
C VAL A 170 25.51 -33.26 19.96
N GLU A 171 26.11 -33.74 21.01
CA GLU A 171 25.38 -34.57 22.00
C GLU A 171 24.39 -33.67 22.76
N GLY A 172 23.25 -34.26 23.20
CA GLY A 172 22.16 -33.52 23.86
C GLY A 172 22.55 -32.83 25.19
N THR A 173 23.77 -33.05 25.66
CA THR A 173 24.34 -32.43 26.86
C THR A 173 25.26 -31.24 26.53
N THR A 174 25.49 -30.95 25.25
CA THR A 174 26.38 -29.83 24.82
C THR A 174 25.71 -28.50 25.09
N THR A 175 26.30 -27.68 25.94
CA THR A 175 25.86 -26.30 26.18
C THR A 175 26.36 -25.38 25.07
N VAL A 176 25.48 -24.56 24.54
CA VAL A 176 25.84 -23.48 23.60
C VAL A 176 26.38 -22.32 24.44
N GLY A 177 27.65 -22.01 24.29
CA GLY A 177 28.30 -20.85 24.89
C GLY A 177 28.14 -19.59 24.06
#